data_2367c582ee09bd47e1323a8b2c60c1a8
#
_entry.id   2367c582ee09bd47e1323a8b2c60c1a8
#
_cell.length_a   1.000
_cell.length_b   1.000
_cell.length_c   1.000
_cell.angle_alpha   90.00
_cell.angle_beta   90.00
_cell.angle_gamma   90.00
#
_symmetry.space_group_name_H-M   'P 1'
#
loop_
_entity.id
_entity.type
_entity.pdbx_description
1 polymer ?
#
loop_
_entity_poly.entity_id
_entity_poly.type
_entity_poly.pdbx_seq_one_letter_code
_entity_poly.pdbx_strand_id
1 'polypeptide(L)'
;IRRRNFYQKKKKNITHYGMKIEDNIINEIFDRLIKSSNYKSRLSSIKKFNNKNKYLKKGIAITPVKFGISFTTWHLNQAGALVHIYCNDGSVHVNTGAIEMGQGTYTKIAQLAANELGLSFNKIKVSSTRTDKVPNTSASAASSTTDLNGAATVNAINKIKQNLASYVRRKYK
;
A
#
# COMPACT_ATOMS: atom_id res chain seq x y z
N ILE A 1 23.47 -5.26 -17.46
CA ILE A 1 23.40 -3.83 -17.07
C ILE A 1 22.46 -3.67 -15.88
N ARG A 2 21.17 -4.10 -15.94
CA ARG A 2 20.17 -3.88 -14.88
C ARG A 2 20.66 -4.30 -13.49
N ARG A 3 21.18 -5.53 -13.35
CA ARG A 3 21.65 -6.05 -12.07
C ARG A 3 22.81 -5.23 -11.46
N ARG A 4 23.67 -4.63 -12.28
CA ARG A 4 24.77 -3.76 -11.80
C ARG A 4 24.26 -2.44 -11.19
N ASN A 5 23.04 -2.05 -11.54
CA ASN A 5 22.42 -0.80 -11.09
C ASN A 5 21.44 -1.01 -9.92
N PHE A 6 21.31 -2.24 -9.39
CA PHE A 6 20.49 -2.47 -8.21
C PHE A 6 21.14 -1.89 -6.97
N TYR A 7 20.33 -1.35 -6.09
CA TYR A 7 20.77 -1.02 -4.75
C TYR A 7 21.23 -2.29 -4.02
N GLN A 8 22.22 -2.13 -3.14
CA GLN A 8 22.77 -3.22 -2.34
C GLN A 8 22.32 -3.09 -0.88
N LYS A 9 22.38 -4.18 -0.11
CA LYS A 9 21.92 -4.16 1.30
C LYS A 9 22.78 -3.27 2.21
N LYS A 10 24.10 -3.24 2.00
CA LYS A 10 25.04 -2.55 2.92
C LYS A 10 25.78 -1.36 2.27
N LYS A 11 25.91 -1.37 0.96
CA LYS A 11 26.61 -0.31 0.20
C LYS A 11 25.71 0.11 -0.94
N LYS A 12 25.86 1.36 -1.42
CA LYS A 12 25.06 1.90 -2.53
C LYS A 12 23.55 1.72 -2.32
N ASN A 13 23.11 1.93 -1.09
CA ASN A 13 21.70 1.81 -0.68
C ASN A 13 21.06 3.16 -0.33
N ILE A 14 21.65 4.24 -0.81
CA ILE A 14 21.11 5.59 -0.66
C ILE A 14 20.58 6.04 -2.02
N THR A 15 19.36 6.56 -2.05
CA THR A 15 18.77 7.14 -3.26
C THR A 15 19.43 8.44 -3.63
N HIS A 16 19.24 8.92 -4.87
CA HIS A 16 19.77 10.21 -5.32
C HIS A 16 19.20 11.41 -4.56
N TYR A 17 18.10 11.25 -3.84
CA TYR A 17 17.47 12.24 -2.95
C TYR A 17 17.75 11.97 -1.45
N GLY A 18 18.77 11.18 -1.13
CA GLY A 18 19.28 11.00 0.22
C GLY A 18 18.58 9.96 1.10
N MET A 19 17.55 9.28 0.61
CA MET A 19 16.83 8.26 1.41
C MET A 19 17.65 6.97 1.47
N LYS A 20 17.84 6.44 2.67
CA LYS A 20 18.42 5.11 2.89
C LYS A 20 17.36 4.04 2.65
N ILE A 21 17.71 3.04 1.84
CA ILE A 21 16.86 1.89 1.57
C ILE A 21 17.18 0.79 2.59
N GLU A 22 16.22 0.45 3.42
CA GLU A 22 16.39 -0.54 4.50
C GLU A 22 16.01 -1.94 4.04
N ASP A 23 14.82 -2.11 3.45
CA ASP A 23 14.28 -3.38 2.97
C ASP A 23 14.54 -3.60 1.49
N ASN A 24 15.79 -3.85 1.12
CA ASN A 24 16.13 -4.10 -0.27
C ASN A 24 16.08 -5.59 -0.61
N ILE A 25 15.02 -6.02 -1.25
CA ILE A 25 14.78 -7.41 -1.68
C ILE A 25 14.91 -7.61 -3.20
N ILE A 26 15.24 -6.57 -3.96
CA ILE A 26 15.23 -6.61 -5.44
C ILE A 26 16.16 -7.69 -6.01
N ASN A 27 17.33 -7.88 -5.42
CA ASN A 27 18.29 -8.90 -5.88
C ASN A 27 17.72 -10.31 -5.70
N GLU A 28 17.08 -10.57 -4.55
CA GLU A 28 16.49 -11.86 -4.23
C GLU A 28 15.32 -12.19 -5.14
N ILE A 29 14.40 -11.23 -5.33
CA ILE A 29 13.25 -11.37 -6.24
C ILE A 29 13.74 -11.63 -7.67
N PHE A 30 14.74 -10.88 -8.13
CA PHE A 30 15.29 -11.03 -9.47
C PHE A 30 15.91 -12.42 -9.69
N ASP A 31 16.68 -12.93 -8.74
CA ASP A 31 17.29 -14.25 -8.82
C ASP A 31 16.25 -15.38 -8.77
N ARG A 32 15.25 -15.26 -7.89
CA ARG A 32 14.10 -16.18 -7.84
C ARG A 32 13.34 -16.21 -9.15
N LEU A 33 13.06 -15.04 -9.74
CA LEU A 33 12.34 -14.95 -11.01
C LEU A 33 13.11 -15.54 -12.16
N ILE A 34 14.42 -15.29 -12.27
CA ILE A 34 15.27 -15.92 -13.30
C ILE A 34 15.20 -17.45 -13.22
N LYS A 35 15.20 -17.99 -12.00
CA LYS A 35 15.15 -19.45 -11.78
C LYS A 35 13.75 -20.01 -12.09
N SER A 36 12.69 -19.44 -11.50
CA SER A 36 11.32 -19.95 -11.63
C SER A 36 10.75 -19.81 -13.05
N SER A 37 11.16 -18.77 -13.77
CA SER A 37 10.75 -18.56 -15.16
C SER A 37 11.57 -19.34 -16.19
N ASN A 38 12.59 -20.08 -15.78
CA ASN A 38 13.54 -20.71 -16.69
C ASN A 38 14.13 -19.73 -17.73
N TYR A 39 14.40 -18.48 -17.32
CA TYR A 39 14.73 -17.36 -18.21
C TYR A 39 15.88 -17.69 -19.18
N LYS A 40 16.95 -18.32 -18.70
CA LYS A 40 18.11 -18.66 -19.56
C LYS A 40 17.74 -19.65 -20.67
N SER A 41 16.96 -20.68 -20.37
CA SER A 41 16.49 -21.67 -21.34
C SER A 41 15.56 -21.02 -22.39
N ARG A 42 14.61 -20.20 -21.91
CA ARG A 42 13.72 -19.44 -22.80
C ARG A 42 14.48 -18.50 -23.73
N LEU A 43 15.48 -17.79 -23.22
CA LEU A 43 16.33 -16.92 -24.04
C LEU A 43 17.08 -17.72 -25.15
N SER A 44 17.62 -18.89 -24.82
CA SER A 44 18.26 -19.78 -25.78
C SER A 44 17.28 -20.25 -26.86
N SER A 45 16.08 -20.68 -26.44
CA SER A 45 15.02 -21.11 -27.38
C SER A 45 14.59 -19.98 -28.30
N ILE A 46 14.46 -18.76 -27.78
CA ILE A 46 14.12 -17.56 -28.54
C ILE A 46 15.21 -17.24 -29.56
N LYS A 47 16.48 -17.33 -29.19
CA LYS A 47 17.59 -17.13 -30.14
C LYS A 47 17.54 -18.15 -31.27
N LYS A 48 17.32 -19.44 -30.98
CA LYS A 48 17.17 -20.50 -31.99
C LYS A 48 15.98 -20.23 -32.93
N PHE A 49 14.84 -19.82 -32.35
CA PHE A 49 13.65 -19.46 -33.12
C PHE A 49 13.93 -18.27 -34.04
N ASN A 50 14.55 -17.21 -33.54
CA ASN A 50 14.85 -16.01 -34.28
C ASN A 50 15.84 -16.23 -35.46
N ASN A 51 16.76 -17.17 -35.29
CA ASN A 51 17.72 -17.52 -36.34
C ASN A 51 17.01 -18.28 -37.50
N LYS A 52 15.98 -19.09 -37.21
CA LYS A 52 15.24 -19.87 -38.20
C LYS A 52 14.14 -19.07 -38.91
N ASN A 53 13.64 -18.00 -38.31
CA ASN A 53 12.52 -17.22 -38.82
C ASN A 53 12.97 -15.86 -39.32
N LYS A 54 12.65 -15.53 -40.57
CA LYS A 54 13.02 -14.25 -41.17
C LYS A 54 12.12 -13.10 -40.70
N TYR A 55 10.82 -13.32 -40.70
CA TYR A 55 9.83 -12.28 -40.52
C TYR A 55 9.30 -12.20 -39.07
N LEU A 56 9.07 -13.33 -38.43
CA LEU A 56 8.57 -13.39 -37.06
C LEU A 56 9.73 -13.50 -36.07
N LYS A 57 9.80 -12.57 -35.12
CA LYS A 57 10.82 -12.55 -34.05
C LYS A 57 10.14 -12.58 -32.68
N LYS A 58 10.76 -13.26 -31.74
CA LYS A 58 10.36 -13.33 -30.34
C LYS A 58 11.34 -12.55 -29.47
N GLY A 59 10.86 -12.04 -28.34
CA GLY A 59 11.68 -11.38 -27.34
C GLY A 59 11.25 -11.78 -25.95
N ILE A 60 12.15 -11.63 -24.99
CA ILE A 60 11.89 -11.77 -23.54
C ILE A 60 12.74 -10.77 -22.78
N ALA A 61 12.14 -10.13 -21.79
CA ALA A 61 12.86 -9.20 -20.90
C ALA A 61 12.38 -9.38 -19.46
N ILE A 62 13.24 -9.00 -18.53
CA ILE A 62 12.89 -8.84 -17.10
C ILE A 62 13.06 -7.37 -16.76
N THR A 63 12.01 -6.77 -16.22
CA THR A 63 12.00 -5.37 -15.78
C THR A 63 11.90 -5.32 -14.27
N PRO A 64 12.99 -5.01 -13.55
CA PRO A 64 12.92 -4.71 -12.13
C PRO A 64 12.16 -3.40 -11.92
N VAL A 65 11.35 -3.35 -10.89
CA VAL A 65 10.58 -2.16 -10.52
C VAL A 65 11.19 -1.50 -9.29
N LYS A 66 11.37 -0.20 -9.37
CA LYS A 66 11.66 0.68 -8.24
C LYS A 66 10.57 1.74 -8.22
N PHE A 67 9.85 1.83 -7.12
CA PHE A 67 8.77 2.80 -6.96
C PHE A 67 8.85 3.45 -5.58
N GLY A 68 8.66 4.76 -5.52
CA GLY A 68 8.46 5.52 -4.30
C GLY A 68 7.00 5.90 -4.17
N ILE A 69 6.41 5.66 -3.00
CA ILE A 69 5.06 6.11 -2.68
C ILE A 69 5.08 7.56 -2.19
N SER A 70 3.93 8.20 -2.17
CA SER A 70 3.70 9.56 -1.67
C SER A 70 4.13 10.66 -2.63
N PHE A 71 3.56 11.83 -2.42
CA PHE A 71 4.02 13.03 -3.10
C PHE A 71 5.36 13.49 -2.50
N THR A 72 6.28 13.94 -3.34
CA THR A 72 7.57 14.50 -2.90
C THR A 72 7.39 15.80 -2.11
N THR A 73 6.31 16.51 -2.35
CA THR A 73 5.92 17.72 -1.63
C THR A 73 5.09 17.30 -0.40
N TRP A 74 5.71 17.31 0.76
CA TRP A 74 5.20 16.72 2.00
C TRP A 74 3.81 17.23 2.42
N HIS A 75 3.53 18.53 2.22
CA HIS A 75 2.23 19.12 2.60
C HIS A 75 1.06 18.64 1.73
N LEU A 76 1.34 17.95 0.62
CA LEU A 76 0.32 17.27 -0.17
C LEU A 76 -0.02 15.88 0.36
N ASN A 77 0.71 15.38 1.37
CA ASN A 77 0.48 14.06 1.96
C ASN A 77 -0.37 14.20 3.22
N GLN A 78 -1.67 14.35 3.04
CA GLN A 78 -2.62 14.50 4.14
C GLN A 78 -3.90 13.72 3.90
N ALA A 79 -4.53 13.28 4.98
CA ALA A 79 -5.82 12.61 4.97
C ALA A 79 -6.58 12.85 6.29
N GLY A 80 -7.88 12.64 6.23
CA GLY A 80 -8.77 12.67 7.38
C GLY A 80 -9.67 11.44 7.41
N ALA A 81 -10.14 11.07 8.59
CA ALA A 81 -11.14 10.05 8.77
C ALA A 81 -12.10 10.42 9.89
N LEU A 82 -13.37 10.06 9.73
CA LEU A 82 -14.38 10.16 10.76
C LEU A 82 -14.90 8.75 11.05
N VAL A 83 -14.80 8.33 12.31
CA VAL A 83 -15.21 7.00 12.76
C VAL A 83 -16.35 7.14 13.75
N HIS A 84 -17.46 6.48 13.46
CA HIS A 84 -18.61 6.37 14.35
C HIS A 84 -18.79 4.92 14.81
N ILE A 85 -19.00 4.72 16.09
CA ILE A 85 -19.41 3.45 16.67
C ILE A 85 -20.85 3.59 17.15
N TYR A 86 -21.73 2.75 16.64
CA TYR A 86 -23.15 2.77 17.02
C TYR A 86 -23.36 1.99 18.31
N CYS A 87 -23.95 2.66 19.32
CA CYS A 87 -24.12 2.08 20.64
C CYS A 87 -25.12 0.88 20.65
N ASN A 88 -26.06 0.85 19.71
CA ASN A 88 -27.13 -0.13 19.72
C ASN A 88 -26.67 -1.53 19.31
N ASP A 89 -25.73 -1.62 18.37
CA ASP A 89 -25.32 -2.90 17.78
C ASP A 89 -23.81 -3.10 17.69
N GLY A 90 -23.05 -2.08 18.10
CA GLY A 90 -21.58 -2.06 18.02
C GLY A 90 -21.03 -2.02 16.59
N SER A 91 -21.87 -1.73 15.59
CA SER A 91 -21.37 -1.51 14.22
C SER A 91 -20.56 -0.23 14.11
N VAL A 92 -19.68 -0.19 13.13
CA VAL A 92 -18.76 0.92 12.94
C VAL A 92 -18.91 1.48 11.53
N HIS A 93 -19.03 2.78 11.44
CA HIS A 93 -19.05 3.51 10.18
C HIS A 93 -17.80 4.37 10.03
N VAL A 94 -17.07 4.14 8.97
CA VAL A 94 -15.84 4.89 8.63
C VAL A 94 -16.11 5.77 7.41
N ASN A 95 -15.92 7.07 7.56
CA ASN A 95 -15.87 8.03 6.46
C ASN A 95 -14.40 8.39 6.22
N THR A 96 -13.98 8.31 4.97
CA THR A 96 -12.62 8.61 4.54
C THR A 96 -12.62 9.46 3.27
N GLY A 97 -11.57 10.24 3.06
CA GLY A 97 -11.38 10.98 1.81
C GLY A 97 -10.80 10.14 0.67
N ALA A 98 -10.49 8.86 0.92
CA ALA A 98 -9.98 7.95 -0.10
C ALA A 98 -11.02 7.68 -1.19
N ILE A 99 -10.59 7.67 -2.45
CA ILE A 99 -11.43 7.31 -3.60
C ILE A 99 -11.18 5.86 -3.96
N GLU A 100 -12.27 5.08 -4.05
CA GLU A 100 -12.26 3.70 -4.56
C GLU A 100 -12.42 3.73 -6.08
N MET A 101 -11.45 3.16 -6.78
CA MET A 101 -11.41 3.05 -8.24
C MET A 101 -11.31 1.59 -8.71
N GLY A 102 -11.60 0.64 -7.80
CA GLY A 102 -11.42 -0.79 -8.02
C GLY A 102 -10.13 -1.36 -7.44
N GLN A 103 -9.30 -0.54 -6.77
CA GLN A 103 -8.04 -0.96 -6.15
C GLN A 103 -8.21 -1.55 -4.74
N GLY A 104 -9.44 -1.61 -4.19
CA GLY A 104 -9.75 -2.22 -2.91
C GLY A 104 -9.38 -1.38 -1.70
N THR A 105 -9.31 -0.07 -1.82
CA THR A 105 -8.96 0.83 -0.70
C THR A 105 -9.98 0.76 0.43
N TYR A 106 -11.29 0.76 0.12
CA TYR A 106 -12.31 0.66 1.16
C TYR A 106 -12.25 -0.65 1.93
N THR A 107 -11.97 -1.76 1.24
CA THR A 107 -11.75 -3.06 1.88
C THR A 107 -10.57 -3.03 2.84
N LYS A 108 -9.45 -2.43 2.43
CA LYS A 108 -8.24 -2.30 3.27
C LYS A 108 -8.50 -1.42 4.50
N ILE A 109 -9.20 -0.29 4.33
CA ILE A 109 -9.58 0.60 5.44
C ILE A 109 -10.53 -0.11 6.40
N ALA A 110 -11.52 -0.86 5.90
CA ALA A 110 -12.40 -1.65 6.73
C ALA A 110 -11.64 -2.73 7.52
N GLN A 111 -10.68 -3.39 6.89
CA GLN A 111 -9.83 -4.38 7.54
C GLN A 111 -8.95 -3.76 8.63
N LEU A 112 -8.36 -2.60 8.39
CA LEU A 112 -7.60 -1.86 9.40
C LEU A 112 -8.48 -1.50 10.60
N ALA A 113 -9.68 -0.97 10.34
CA ALA A 113 -10.61 -0.59 11.40
C ALA A 113 -11.08 -1.81 12.22
N ALA A 114 -11.40 -2.92 11.56
CA ALA A 114 -11.77 -4.18 12.21
C ALA A 114 -10.64 -4.69 13.12
N ASN A 115 -9.43 -4.70 12.60
CA ASN A 115 -8.24 -5.16 13.32
C ASN A 115 -7.94 -4.29 14.55
N GLU A 116 -7.98 -2.96 14.38
CA GLU A 116 -7.73 -2.01 15.47
C GLU A 116 -8.79 -2.06 16.59
N LEU A 117 -10.04 -2.32 16.23
CA LEU A 117 -11.14 -2.40 17.19
C LEU A 117 -11.34 -3.81 17.77
N GLY A 118 -10.69 -4.84 17.21
CA GLY A 118 -10.92 -6.23 17.59
C GLY A 118 -12.34 -6.73 17.22
N LEU A 119 -12.91 -6.18 16.13
CA LEU A 119 -14.25 -6.52 15.66
C LEU A 119 -14.17 -7.37 14.39
N SER A 120 -15.26 -8.14 14.13
CA SER A 120 -15.36 -8.84 12.87
C SER A 120 -15.58 -7.84 11.70
N PHE A 121 -15.02 -8.19 10.54
CA PHE A 121 -15.03 -7.34 9.35
C PHE A 121 -16.43 -6.89 8.92
N ASN A 122 -17.43 -7.75 9.07
CA ASN A 122 -18.82 -7.47 8.72
C ASN A 122 -19.50 -6.39 9.59
N LYS A 123 -18.89 -6.03 10.73
CA LYS A 123 -19.34 -4.91 11.57
C LYS A 123 -18.85 -3.55 11.08
N ILE A 124 -17.94 -3.52 10.11
CA ILE A 124 -17.35 -2.28 9.61
C ILE A 124 -17.96 -1.92 8.28
N LYS A 125 -18.46 -0.71 8.16
CA LYS A 125 -18.94 -0.12 6.90
C LYS A 125 -18.11 1.11 6.55
N VAL A 126 -17.49 1.10 5.37
CA VAL A 126 -16.85 2.29 4.79
C VAL A 126 -17.81 2.91 3.80
N SER A 127 -18.09 4.20 3.96
CA SER A 127 -18.98 4.92 3.02
C SER A 127 -18.23 5.46 1.83
N SER A 128 -18.95 5.68 0.74
CA SER A 128 -18.42 6.40 -0.42
C SER A 128 -17.93 7.78 -0.01
N THR A 129 -16.83 8.21 -0.59
CA THR A 129 -16.24 9.53 -0.37
C THR A 129 -17.13 10.61 -0.94
N ARG A 130 -17.37 11.65 -0.11
CA ARG A 130 -18.14 12.84 -0.45
C ARG A 130 -17.50 14.07 0.17
N THR A 131 -17.61 15.20 -0.49
CA THR A 131 -17.00 16.47 -0.04
C THR A 131 -17.61 17.04 1.24
N ASP A 132 -18.81 16.59 1.61
CA ASP A 132 -19.49 16.99 2.83
C ASP A 132 -19.06 16.20 4.09
N LYS A 133 -18.19 15.19 3.97
CA LYS A 133 -17.87 14.28 5.07
C LYS A 133 -16.44 14.38 5.59
N VAL A 134 -15.47 14.34 4.72
CA VAL A 134 -14.05 14.41 5.09
C VAL A 134 -13.39 15.51 4.27
N PRO A 135 -13.22 16.69 4.84
CA PRO A 135 -12.52 17.77 4.17
C PRO A 135 -11.02 17.50 4.11
N ASN A 136 -10.37 18.14 3.17
CA ASN A 136 -8.93 18.31 3.13
C ASN A 136 -8.12 17.00 3.09
N THR A 137 -8.44 16.16 2.14
CA THR A 137 -7.70 14.94 1.84
C THR A 137 -6.97 15.09 0.51
N SER A 138 -5.73 14.62 0.46
CA SER A 138 -4.96 14.54 -0.78
C SER A 138 -5.62 13.61 -1.79
N ALA A 139 -5.36 13.85 -3.06
CA ALA A 139 -5.84 13.00 -4.14
C ALA A 139 -5.43 11.52 -3.92
N SER A 140 -6.30 10.59 -4.32
CA SER A 140 -5.99 9.16 -4.34
C SER A 140 -4.99 8.85 -5.45
N ALA A 141 -3.73 9.19 -5.24
CA ALA A 141 -2.64 9.10 -6.19
C ALA A 141 -1.33 8.71 -5.50
N ALA A 142 -0.26 8.58 -6.28
CA ALA A 142 1.10 8.25 -5.81
C ALA A 142 1.19 7.02 -4.90
N SER A 143 0.25 6.09 -5.03
CA SER A 143 0.14 4.86 -4.23
C SER A 143 0.12 5.06 -2.71
N SER A 144 -0.26 6.24 -2.24
CA SER A 144 -0.26 6.61 -0.81
C SER A 144 -1.64 6.57 -0.16
N THR A 145 -2.68 6.29 -0.92
CA THR A 145 -4.08 6.41 -0.46
C THR A 145 -4.37 5.58 0.78
N THR A 146 -4.00 4.30 0.77
CA THR A 146 -4.24 3.41 1.92
C THR A 146 -3.36 3.78 3.10
N ASP A 147 -2.10 4.17 2.88
CA ASP A 147 -1.19 4.58 3.96
C ASP A 147 -1.73 5.80 4.70
N LEU A 148 -2.07 6.86 3.98
CA LEU A 148 -2.54 8.11 4.57
C LEU A 148 -3.92 7.97 5.22
N ASN A 149 -4.90 7.44 4.47
CA ASN A 149 -6.27 7.33 4.96
C ASN A 149 -6.42 6.20 6.00
N GLY A 150 -5.62 5.14 5.88
CA GLY A 150 -5.53 4.09 6.90
C GLY A 150 -4.95 4.64 8.20
N ALA A 151 -3.86 5.39 8.15
CA ALA A 151 -3.28 6.04 9.33
C ALA A 151 -4.27 7.02 9.98
N ALA A 152 -4.99 7.81 9.19
CA ALA A 152 -6.03 8.72 9.70
C ALA A 152 -7.15 7.94 10.40
N THR A 153 -7.58 6.81 9.84
CA THR A 153 -8.58 5.91 10.45
C THR A 153 -8.09 5.33 11.77
N VAL A 154 -6.86 4.82 11.81
CA VAL A 154 -6.24 4.29 13.04
C VAL A 154 -6.13 5.38 14.10
N ASN A 155 -5.73 6.59 13.75
CA ASN A 155 -5.65 7.72 14.67
C ASN A 155 -7.03 8.10 15.26
N ALA A 156 -8.07 8.11 14.44
CA ALA A 156 -9.44 8.37 14.91
C ALA A 156 -9.91 7.27 15.88
N ILE A 157 -9.64 6.00 15.57
CA ILE A 157 -9.96 4.86 16.43
C ILE A 157 -9.20 4.95 17.76
N ASN A 158 -7.92 5.30 17.73
CA ASN A 158 -7.12 5.45 18.94
C ASN A 158 -7.66 6.53 19.88
N LYS A 159 -8.18 7.64 19.35
CA LYS A 159 -8.88 8.65 20.17
C LYS A 159 -10.11 8.07 20.86
N ILE A 160 -10.92 7.27 20.15
CA ILE A 160 -12.09 6.60 20.73
C ILE A 160 -11.64 5.63 21.84
N LYS A 161 -10.63 4.80 21.58
CA LYS A 161 -10.07 3.85 22.57
C LYS A 161 -9.58 4.56 23.83
N GLN A 162 -8.89 5.68 23.69
CA GLN A 162 -8.41 6.48 24.82
C GLN A 162 -9.58 7.03 25.66
N ASN A 163 -10.62 7.54 25.02
CA ASN A 163 -11.81 8.03 25.71
C ASN A 163 -12.53 6.90 26.46
N LEU A 164 -12.71 5.76 25.83
CA LEU A 164 -13.30 4.56 26.45
C LEU A 164 -12.47 4.08 27.65
N ALA A 165 -11.16 3.97 27.50
CA ALA A 165 -10.26 3.56 28.57
C ALA A 165 -10.33 4.53 29.78
N SER A 166 -10.41 5.82 29.51
CA SER A 166 -10.54 6.86 30.55
C SER A 166 -11.88 6.75 31.29
N TYR A 167 -12.96 6.43 30.57
CA TYR A 167 -14.27 6.20 31.17
C TYR A 167 -14.27 4.95 32.06
N VAL A 168 -13.76 3.83 31.54
CA VAL A 168 -13.69 2.55 32.27
C VAL A 168 -12.88 2.70 33.56
N ARG A 169 -11.72 3.37 33.49
CA ARG A 169 -10.90 3.64 34.69
C ARG A 169 -11.65 4.44 35.76
N ARG A 170 -12.49 5.40 35.39
CA ARG A 170 -13.28 6.17 36.33
C ARG A 170 -14.44 5.39 36.95
N LYS A 171 -15.04 4.47 36.15
CA LYS A 171 -16.24 3.72 36.57
C LYS A 171 -15.91 2.52 37.45
N TYR A 172 -14.77 1.89 37.21
CA TYR A 172 -14.40 0.61 37.84
C TYR A 172 -13.16 0.70 38.73
N LYS A 173 -12.81 1.90 39.18
CA LYS A 173 -11.93 2.12 40.30
C LYS A 173 -12.75 1.99 41.59
#